data_92f5d9260d84bdc28e81627f5aa509dc
#
_entry.id   92f5d9260d84bdc28e81627f5aa509dc
#
_cell.length_a   1.000
_cell.length_b   1.000
_cell.length_c   1.000
_cell.angle_alpha   90.00
_cell.angle_beta   90.00
_cell.angle_gamma   90.00
#
_symmetry.space_group_name_H-M   'P 1'
#
loop_
_entity.id
_entity.type
_entity.pdbx_description
1 polymer ?
#
loop_
_entity_poly.entity_id
_entity_poly.type
_entity_poly.pdbx_seq_one_letter_code
_entity_poly.pdbx_strand_id
1 'polypeptide(L)'
;MRGRIVGYDAERMTFQFTMLNEGETVECWISSAAMDEIAGKRGLLPAQREAQFLELREEIERIASDIFDGDTIVRGAVVRVFAKHIRK
;
A
#
# COMPACT_ATOMS: atom_id res chain seq x y z
N MET A 1 10.70 -0.57 -9.03
CA MET A 1 11.05 -2.00 -8.82
C MET A 1 10.35 -2.53 -7.60
N ARG A 2 9.93 -3.77 -7.65
CA ARG A 2 9.18 -4.38 -6.54
C ARG A 2 10.08 -4.78 -5.40
N GLY A 3 9.64 -4.47 -4.19
CA GLY A 3 10.28 -4.94 -2.98
C GLY A 3 9.64 -6.23 -2.47
N ARG A 4 9.40 -6.29 -1.17
CA ARG A 4 8.92 -7.49 -0.49
C ARG A 4 7.52 -7.27 0.08
N ILE A 5 6.77 -8.35 0.19
CA ILE A 5 5.49 -8.36 0.89
C ILE A 5 5.78 -8.67 2.36
N VAL A 6 5.35 -7.79 3.26
CA VAL A 6 5.49 -7.97 4.69
C VAL A 6 4.27 -8.73 5.23
N GLY A 7 3.07 -8.27 4.90
CA GLY A 7 1.85 -8.94 5.29
C GLY A 7 0.79 -7.99 5.80
N TYR A 8 -0.35 -8.55 6.21
CA TYR A 8 -1.47 -7.77 6.70
C TYR A 8 -1.40 -7.63 8.22
N ASP A 9 -1.54 -6.39 8.69
CA ASP A 9 -1.61 -6.07 10.11
C ASP A 9 -3.08 -5.79 10.47
N ALA A 10 -3.72 -6.75 11.13
CA ALA A 10 -5.13 -6.65 11.46
C ALA A 10 -5.41 -5.57 12.52
N GLU A 11 -4.48 -5.30 13.41
CA GLU A 11 -4.65 -4.25 14.42
C GLU A 11 -4.70 -2.87 13.81
N ARG A 12 -3.83 -2.62 12.84
CA ARG A 12 -3.77 -1.35 12.15
C ARG A 12 -4.64 -1.31 10.89
N MET A 13 -5.21 -2.45 10.51
CA MET A 13 -6.00 -2.60 9.31
C MET A 13 -5.25 -2.10 8.07
N THR A 14 -3.97 -2.48 7.99
CA THR A 14 -3.10 -2.11 6.87
C THR A 14 -2.40 -3.33 6.31
N PHE A 15 -2.19 -3.31 5.00
CA PHE A 15 -1.33 -4.28 4.33
C PHE A 15 0.04 -3.63 4.13
N GLN A 16 1.08 -4.32 4.58
CA GLN A 16 2.43 -3.76 4.60
C GLN A 16 3.29 -4.42 3.54
N PHE A 17 4.03 -3.61 2.82
CA PHE A 17 4.92 -4.08 1.78
C PHE A 17 6.07 -3.08 1.63
N THR A 18 7.07 -3.43 0.83
CA THR A 18 8.17 -2.53 0.54
C THR A 18 8.31 -2.32 -0.95
N MET A 19 8.92 -1.21 -1.32
CA MET A 19 9.33 -0.93 -2.69
C MET A 19 10.80 -0.59 -2.70
N LEU A 20 11.45 -0.76 -3.85
CA LEU A 20 12.84 -0.36 -4.03
C LEU A 20 12.88 0.93 -4.83
N ASN A 21 13.62 1.90 -4.33
CA ASN A 21 13.83 3.17 -5.00
C ASN A 21 15.30 3.53 -4.97
N GLU A 22 15.95 3.45 -6.13
CA GLU A 22 17.37 3.73 -6.28
C GLU A 22 18.26 2.98 -5.28
N GLY A 23 17.94 1.71 -5.08
CA GLY A 23 18.67 0.85 -4.15
C GLY A 23 18.24 0.95 -2.70
N GLU A 24 17.30 1.84 -2.37
CA GLU A 24 16.77 1.96 -1.02
C GLU A 24 15.45 1.22 -0.89
N THR A 25 15.27 0.57 0.26
CA THR A 25 14.01 -0.07 0.60
C THR A 25 13.08 0.97 1.24
N VAL A 26 11.92 1.15 0.64
CA VAL A 26 10.90 2.07 1.13
C VAL A 26 9.75 1.27 1.70
N GLU A 27 9.44 1.46 2.98
CA GLU A 27 8.30 0.80 3.61
C GLU A 27 7.01 1.49 3.20
N CYS A 28 6.01 0.68 2.85
CA CYS A 28 4.71 1.18 2.40
C CYS A 28 3.60 0.45 3.15
N TRP A 29 2.60 1.20 3.58
CA TRP A 29 1.41 0.66 4.22
C TRP A 29 0.19 1.15 3.44
N ILE A 30 -0.70 0.24 3.09
CA ILE A 30 -1.98 0.61 2.48
C ILE A 30 -3.11 0.17 3.38
N SER A 31 -4.04 1.09 3.66
CA SER A 31 -5.18 0.76 4.52
C SER A 31 -6.12 -0.20 3.81
N SER A 32 -6.83 -1.00 4.61
CA SER A 32 -7.88 -1.89 4.09
C SER A 32 -8.93 -1.09 3.33
N ALA A 33 -9.29 0.08 3.85
CA ALA A 33 -10.25 0.95 3.19
C ALA A 33 -9.77 1.40 1.81
N ALA A 34 -8.47 1.70 1.68
CA ALA A 34 -7.91 2.09 0.39
C ALA A 34 -7.95 0.93 -0.60
N MET A 35 -7.59 -0.28 -0.18
CA MET A 35 -7.68 -1.45 -1.05
C MET A 35 -9.11 -1.72 -1.49
N ASP A 36 -10.07 -1.59 -0.56
CA ASP A 36 -11.49 -1.78 -0.87
C ASP A 36 -11.97 -0.73 -1.87
N GLU A 37 -11.51 0.50 -1.73
CA GLU A 37 -11.88 1.58 -2.65
C GLU A 37 -11.36 1.31 -4.07
N ILE A 38 -10.12 0.84 -4.19
CA ILE A 38 -9.55 0.49 -5.50
C ILE A 38 -10.33 -0.67 -6.13
N ALA A 39 -10.63 -1.70 -5.35
CA ALA A 39 -11.28 -2.91 -5.83
C ALA A 39 -12.80 -2.77 -6.00
N GLY A 40 -13.40 -1.79 -5.35
CA GLY A 40 -14.85 -1.66 -5.30
C GLY A 40 -15.53 -2.76 -4.48
N LYS A 41 -14.81 -3.33 -3.53
CA LYS A 41 -15.31 -4.41 -2.68
C LYS A 41 -15.15 -4.05 -1.21
N ARG A 42 -15.96 -4.65 -0.37
CA ARG A 42 -15.91 -4.45 1.08
C ARG A 42 -16.09 -5.78 1.81
N GLY A 43 -15.73 -5.78 3.08
CA GLY A 43 -16.02 -6.90 3.96
C GLY A 43 -15.10 -8.10 3.80
N LEU A 44 -13.91 -7.90 3.25
CA LEU A 44 -12.94 -8.98 3.11
C LEU A 44 -12.37 -9.37 4.47
N LEU A 45 -12.17 -10.67 4.65
CA LEU A 45 -11.53 -11.20 5.84
C LEU A 45 -10.02 -10.94 5.79
N PRO A 46 -9.35 -10.84 6.96
CA PRO A 46 -7.89 -10.65 6.98
C PRO A 46 -7.12 -11.66 6.13
N ALA A 47 -7.57 -12.92 6.11
CA ALA A 47 -6.93 -13.96 5.31
C ALA A 47 -7.00 -13.70 3.80
N GLN A 48 -7.93 -12.85 3.36
CA GLN A 48 -8.12 -12.52 1.94
C GLN A 48 -7.33 -11.28 1.50
N ARG A 49 -6.73 -10.57 2.45
CA ARG A 49 -6.04 -9.30 2.14
C ARG A 49 -4.80 -9.47 1.28
N GLU A 50 -4.05 -10.55 1.47
CA GLU A 50 -2.87 -10.77 0.64
C GLU A 50 -3.27 -11.02 -0.82
N ALA A 51 -4.29 -11.84 -1.05
CA ALA A 51 -4.80 -12.09 -2.40
C ALA A 51 -5.31 -10.80 -3.03
N GLN A 52 -6.02 -9.98 -2.26
CA GLN A 52 -6.50 -8.68 -2.72
C GLN A 52 -5.34 -7.78 -3.11
N PHE A 53 -4.30 -7.73 -2.27
CA PHE A 53 -3.13 -6.92 -2.56
C PHE A 53 -2.45 -7.38 -3.86
N LEU A 54 -2.29 -8.70 -4.04
CA LEU A 54 -1.63 -9.23 -5.24
C LEU A 54 -2.40 -8.88 -6.51
N GLU A 55 -3.72 -8.89 -6.47
CA GLU A 55 -4.54 -8.49 -7.60
C GLU A 55 -4.37 -7.01 -7.94
N LEU A 56 -4.21 -6.17 -6.92
CA LEU A 56 -4.16 -4.73 -7.08
C LEU A 56 -2.73 -4.18 -7.06
N ARG A 57 -1.74 -5.05 -7.03
CA ARG A 57 -0.35 -4.67 -6.76
C ARG A 57 0.18 -3.57 -7.65
N GLU A 58 -0.05 -3.65 -8.95
CA GLU A 58 0.45 -2.63 -9.89
C GLU A 58 -0.16 -1.26 -9.59
N GLU A 59 -1.46 -1.23 -9.36
CA GLU A 59 -2.16 0.00 -9.04
C GLU A 59 -1.70 0.57 -7.71
N ILE A 60 -1.55 -0.29 -6.70
CA ILE A 60 -1.10 0.13 -5.37
C ILE A 60 0.33 0.68 -5.43
N GLU A 61 1.21 -0.01 -6.14
CA GLU A 61 2.60 0.44 -6.28
C GLU A 61 2.69 1.78 -7.01
N ARG A 62 1.85 1.97 -8.02
CA ARG A 62 1.79 3.24 -8.74
C ARG A 62 1.35 4.38 -7.82
N ILE A 63 0.30 4.16 -7.04
CA ILE A 63 -0.20 5.17 -6.12
C ILE A 63 0.83 5.49 -5.04
N ALA A 64 1.45 4.46 -4.46
CA ALA A 64 2.48 4.65 -3.45
C ALA A 64 3.69 5.42 -4.01
N SER A 65 4.07 5.11 -5.24
CA SER A 65 5.14 5.80 -5.93
C SER A 65 4.81 7.29 -6.15
N ASP A 66 3.57 7.57 -6.55
CA ASP A 66 3.11 8.94 -6.74
C ASP A 66 3.15 9.73 -5.42
N ILE A 67 2.74 9.11 -4.33
CA ILE A 67 2.79 9.74 -3.02
C ILE A 67 4.25 10.01 -2.62
N PHE A 68 5.11 9.03 -2.82
CA PHE A 68 6.53 9.15 -2.49
C PHE A 68 7.18 10.30 -3.27
N ASP A 69 6.88 10.39 -4.56
CA ASP A 69 7.46 11.41 -5.42
C ASP A 69 6.87 12.81 -5.16
N GLY A 70 5.59 12.87 -4.81
CA GLY A 70 4.87 14.14 -4.65
C GLY A 70 5.03 14.78 -3.29
N ASP A 71 5.30 13.99 -2.25
CA ASP A 71 5.43 14.49 -0.89
C ASP A 71 6.89 14.61 -0.48
N THR A 72 7.17 15.54 0.43
CA THR A 72 8.49 15.62 1.04
C THR A 72 8.57 14.53 2.11
N ILE A 73 9.01 13.35 1.72
CA ILE A 73 9.11 12.21 2.63
C ILE A 73 10.52 12.17 3.22
N VAL A 74 10.59 12.21 4.54
CA VAL A 74 11.86 12.08 5.25
C VAL A 74 12.37 10.66 5.06
N ARG A 75 13.66 10.54 4.81
CA ARG A 75 14.31 9.25 4.65
C ARG A 75 14.00 8.33 5.83
N GLY A 76 13.57 7.13 5.55
CA GLY A 76 13.16 6.17 6.57
C GLY A 76 11.70 6.26 6.99
N ALA A 77 10.97 7.26 6.48
CA ALA A 77 9.55 7.37 6.78
C ALA A 77 8.74 6.34 6.00
N VAL A 78 7.60 5.94 6.56
CA VAL A 78 6.69 4.99 5.93
C VAL A 78 5.75 5.74 4.97
N VAL A 79 5.62 5.22 3.75
CA VAL A 79 4.63 5.74 2.80
C VAL A 79 3.28 5.13 3.18
N ARG A 80 2.31 5.98 3.51
CA ARG A 80 0.98 5.53 3.91
C ARG A 80 -0.04 5.88 2.85
N VAL A 81 -0.71 4.85 2.34
CA VAL A 81 -1.74 5.01 1.33
C VAL A 81 -3.10 4.84 2.01
N PHE A 82 -3.89 5.91 2.00
CA PHE A 82 -5.22 5.92 2.59
C PHE A 82 -6.27 6.06 1.49
N ALA A 83 -7.54 5.78 1.85
CA ALA A 83 -8.65 5.89 0.91
C ALA A 83 -8.72 7.29 0.27
N LYS A 84 -8.36 8.33 0.99
CA LYS A 84 -8.35 9.70 0.46
C LYS A 84 -7.40 9.88 -0.73
N HIS A 85 -6.38 9.04 -0.85
CA HIS A 85 -5.43 9.09 -1.96
C HIS A 85 -5.99 8.44 -3.23
N ILE A 86 -7.05 7.64 -3.08
CA ILE A 86 -7.70 6.94 -4.19
C ILE A 86 -8.82 7.80 -4.77
N ARG A 87 -9.54 8.50 -3.91
CA ARG A 87 -10.65 9.36 -4.32
C ARG A 87 -10.15 10.60 -5.04
N LYS A 88 -10.77 10.88 -6.13
CA LYS A 88 -10.48 12.08 -6.91
C LYS A 88 -11.49 13.17 -6.62
#